data_df7ea9214bd477211fd0f74c95d93c12
#
_entry.id   df7ea9214bd477211fd0f74c95d93c12
#
_cell.length_a   1.000
_cell.length_b   1.000
_cell.length_c   1.000
_cell.angle_alpha   90.00
_cell.angle_beta   90.00
_cell.angle_gamma   90.00
#
_symmetry.space_group_name_H-M   'P 1'
#
loop_
_entity.id
_entity.type
_entity.pdbx_description
1 polymer ?
#
loop_
_entity_poly.entity_id
_entity_poly.type
_entity_poly.pdbx_seq_one_letter_code
_entity_poly.pdbx_strand_id
1 'polypeptide(L)'
;MKKIFSFLLVIISICSLLLYGCSSNEQNSRQSEKLSIVTSIFPYYDFARNIVGDKADVKLLLSPGNEPHHYEPSPSDIVAIEECDIFIYNGGESDEWVENVLDSLENKNITVLKMTDYVSLLNEKNPDHTDGDEADEHIWTSVRNAEQLVKKISDVVTEKDNKNKSEYENNTNQYLLSLDELDKEFTDVVNNKKRD
;
A
#
# COMPACT_ATOMS: atom_id res chain seq x y z
N MET A 1 64.78 -32.88 6.28
CA MET A 1 64.25 -31.68 5.60
C MET A 1 63.28 -32.00 4.47
N LYS A 2 63.57 -32.89 3.49
CA LYS A 2 62.64 -33.22 2.39
C LYS A 2 61.28 -33.77 2.82
N LYS A 3 61.23 -34.61 3.88
CA LYS A 3 59.94 -35.17 4.40
C LYS A 3 59.05 -34.13 5.08
N ILE A 4 59.64 -33.15 5.77
CA ILE A 4 58.90 -32.08 6.43
C ILE A 4 58.31 -31.10 5.38
N PHE A 5 59.07 -30.84 4.33
CA PHE A 5 58.61 -29.99 3.21
C PHE A 5 57.47 -30.63 2.43
N SER A 6 57.52 -31.94 2.22
CA SER A 6 56.43 -32.69 1.58
C SER A 6 55.15 -32.71 2.44
N PHE A 7 55.28 -32.79 3.75
CA PHE A 7 54.14 -32.78 4.67
C PHE A 7 53.47 -31.38 4.74
N LEU A 8 54.28 -30.33 4.70
CA LEU A 8 53.79 -28.96 4.65
C LEU A 8 53.02 -28.65 3.36
N LEU A 9 53.49 -29.18 2.22
CA LEU A 9 52.82 -29.03 0.93
C LEU A 9 51.46 -29.73 0.88
N VAL A 10 51.32 -30.88 1.52
CA VAL A 10 50.06 -31.62 1.61
C VAL A 10 49.03 -30.86 2.50
N ILE A 11 49.49 -30.27 3.62
CA ILE A 11 48.62 -29.47 4.49
C ILE A 11 48.11 -28.22 3.77
N ILE A 12 48.98 -27.51 3.04
CA ILE A 12 48.59 -26.33 2.26
C ILE A 12 47.58 -26.72 1.17
N SER A 13 47.76 -27.87 0.50
CA SER A 13 46.82 -28.37 -0.51
C SER A 13 45.44 -28.73 0.08
N ILE A 14 45.41 -29.30 1.29
CA ILE A 14 44.15 -29.63 1.98
C ILE A 14 43.45 -28.34 2.47
N CYS A 15 44.18 -27.37 2.99
CA CYS A 15 43.62 -26.07 3.38
C CYS A 15 43.05 -25.29 2.18
N SER A 16 43.66 -25.35 1.01
CA SER A 16 43.13 -24.70 -0.19
C SER A 16 41.84 -25.34 -0.69
N LEU A 17 41.64 -26.64 -0.52
CA LEU A 17 40.38 -27.32 -0.85
C LEU A 17 39.25 -27.00 0.12
N LEU A 18 39.54 -26.65 1.37
CA LEU A 18 38.53 -26.21 2.35
C LEU A 18 38.07 -24.78 2.15
N LEU A 19 38.84 -23.95 1.45
CA LEU A 19 38.47 -22.55 1.12
C LEU A 19 37.58 -22.43 -0.12
N TYR A 20 37.46 -23.48 -0.94
CA TYR A 20 36.54 -23.51 -2.08
C TYR A 20 35.10 -23.91 -1.71
N GLY A 21 34.82 -24.23 -0.45
CA GLY A 21 33.53 -24.73 0.02
C GLY A 21 32.52 -23.68 0.46
N CYS A 22 32.85 -22.38 0.46
CA CYS A 22 31.92 -21.27 0.79
C CYS A 22 31.76 -20.30 -0.37
N SER A 23 31.57 -20.79 -1.58
CA SER A 23 30.74 -20.09 -2.55
C SER A 23 29.31 -20.52 -2.24
N SER A 24 28.73 -19.87 -1.24
CA SER A 24 27.28 -19.79 -1.15
C SER A 24 26.82 -19.20 -2.49
N ASN A 25 26.36 -20.10 -3.35
CA ASN A 25 25.45 -19.74 -4.42
C ASN A 25 24.26 -19.11 -3.71
N GLU A 26 24.32 -17.82 -3.46
CA GLU A 26 23.12 -16.99 -3.37
C GLU A 26 22.47 -17.06 -4.76
N GLN A 27 22.01 -18.23 -5.15
CA GLN A 27 20.73 -18.30 -5.81
C GLN A 27 19.79 -17.74 -4.75
N ASN A 28 19.67 -16.42 -4.83
CA ASN A 28 18.53 -15.69 -4.36
C ASN A 28 17.32 -16.45 -4.89
N SER A 29 16.88 -17.49 -4.16
CA SER A 29 15.50 -17.88 -4.19
C SER A 29 14.83 -16.61 -3.69
N ARG A 30 14.48 -15.72 -4.61
CA ARG A 30 13.36 -14.80 -4.41
C ARG A 30 12.22 -15.74 -4.09
N GLN A 31 12.13 -16.12 -2.84
CA GLN A 31 10.90 -16.51 -2.21
C GLN A 31 10.01 -15.36 -2.65
N SER A 32 9.02 -15.64 -3.49
CA SER A 32 8.15 -14.64 -4.10
C SER A 32 7.74 -13.70 -2.97
N GLU A 33 8.44 -12.57 -2.86
CA GLU A 33 8.14 -11.57 -1.86
C GLU A 33 6.69 -11.19 -2.10
N LYS A 34 5.91 -11.15 -1.03
CA LYS A 34 4.54 -10.69 -1.11
C LYS A 34 4.56 -9.27 -1.63
N LEU A 35 3.56 -8.91 -2.42
CA LEU A 35 3.36 -7.53 -2.83
C LEU A 35 3.27 -6.65 -1.58
N SER A 36 4.01 -5.56 -1.55
CA SER A 36 4.05 -4.60 -0.44
C SER A 36 3.22 -3.37 -0.77
N ILE A 37 2.22 -3.09 0.06
CA ILE A 37 1.30 -1.97 -0.11
C ILE A 37 1.41 -1.07 1.12
N VAL A 38 1.63 0.23 0.91
CA VAL A 38 1.62 1.24 1.97
C VAL A 38 0.45 2.18 1.75
N THR A 39 -0.26 2.54 2.81
CA THR A 39 -1.42 3.44 2.74
C THR A 39 -1.27 4.59 3.74
N SER A 40 -1.70 5.81 3.37
CA SER A 40 -1.63 6.96 4.27
C SER A 40 -2.65 6.85 5.40
N ILE A 41 -3.90 6.55 5.09
CA ILE A 41 -5.03 6.54 6.03
C ILE A 41 -5.77 5.21 6.08
N PHE A 42 -6.52 5.01 7.17
CA PHE A 42 -7.21 3.76 7.48
C PHE A 42 -8.19 3.27 6.39
N PRO A 43 -9.03 4.10 5.74
CA PRO A 43 -9.96 3.59 4.73
C PRO A 43 -9.28 2.78 3.63
N TYR A 44 -8.16 3.26 3.09
CA TYR A 44 -7.43 2.57 2.03
C TYR A 44 -6.67 1.34 2.53
N TYR A 45 -6.24 1.37 3.78
CA TYR A 45 -5.71 0.19 4.45
C TYR A 45 -6.76 -0.92 4.56
N ASP A 46 -7.98 -0.56 4.96
CA ASP A 46 -9.08 -1.53 5.06
C ASP A 46 -9.47 -2.06 3.69
N PHE A 47 -9.62 -1.20 2.68
CA PHE A 47 -9.93 -1.60 1.31
C PHE A 47 -8.86 -2.56 0.76
N ALA A 48 -7.59 -2.18 0.85
CA ALA A 48 -6.49 -3.01 0.38
C ALA A 48 -6.47 -4.38 1.09
N ARG A 49 -6.58 -4.41 2.41
CA ARG A 49 -6.61 -5.66 3.18
C ARG A 49 -7.76 -6.58 2.81
N ASN A 50 -8.94 -6.03 2.60
CA ASN A 50 -10.10 -6.83 2.19
C ASN A 50 -9.92 -7.42 0.79
N ILE A 51 -9.20 -6.73 -0.11
CA ILE A 51 -8.87 -7.21 -1.44
C ILE A 51 -7.80 -8.30 -1.38
N VAL A 52 -6.67 -8.03 -0.72
CA VAL A 52 -5.49 -8.90 -0.84
C VAL A 52 -5.48 -10.08 0.14
N GLY A 53 -6.25 -10.02 1.22
CA GLY A 53 -6.25 -11.04 2.25
C GLY A 53 -4.85 -11.25 2.83
N ASP A 54 -4.34 -12.49 2.75
CA ASP A 54 -3.01 -12.88 3.21
C ASP A 54 -1.95 -12.91 2.08
N LYS A 55 -2.30 -12.54 0.84
CA LYS A 55 -1.42 -12.64 -0.35
C LYS A 55 -0.46 -11.46 -0.50
N ALA A 56 -0.74 -10.33 0.12
CA ALA A 56 0.11 -9.15 0.14
C ALA A 56 0.25 -8.59 1.55
N ASP A 57 1.30 -7.82 1.77
CA ASP A 57 1.53 -7.11 3.02
C ASP A 57 1.03 -5.68 2.89
N VAL A 58 0.17 -5.26 3.82
CA VAL A 58 -0.42 -3.91 3.82
C VAL A 58 0.00 -3.19 5.09
N LYS A 59 0.65 -2.03 4.95
CA LYS A 59 1.06 -1.15 6.05
C LYS A 59 0.24 0.13 6.04
N LEU A 60 -0.28 0.51 7.21
CA LEU A 60 -0.89 1.80 7.48
C LEU A 60 0.16 2.74 8.09
N LEU A 61 0.32 3.95 7.54
CA LEU A 61 1.22 4.97 8.09
C LEU A 61 0.60 5.69 9.28
N LEU A 62 -0.59 6.25 9.11
CA LEU A 62 -1.28 6.98 10.17
C LEU A 62 -1.85 6.01 11.20
N SER A 63 -1.25 5.93 12.37
CA SER A 63 -1.75 5.07 13.45
C SER A 63 -3.17 5.46 13.87
N PRO A 64 -4.04 4.49 14.23
CA PRO A 64 -5.39 4.77 14.68
C PRO A 64 -5.43 5.78 15.83
N GLY A 65 -6.34 6.75 15.72
CA GLY A 65 -6.53 7.81 16.71
C GLY A 65 -5.65 9.06 16.52
N ASN A 66 -4.78 9.07 15.51
CA ASN A 66 -4.03 10.26 15.14
C ASN A 66 -4.82 11.10 14.12
N GLU A 67 -4.59 12.41 14.15
CA GLU A 67 -5.19 13.42 13.28
C GLU A 67 -4.47 13.46 11.92
N PRO A 68 -5.17 13.24 10.78
CA PRO A 68 -4.54 13.24 9.47
C PRO A 68 -3.97 14.61 9.05
N HIS A 69 -4.67 15.72 9.33
CA HIS A 69 -4.27 17.05 8.89
C HIS A 69 -2.96 17.58 9.51
N HIS A 70 -2.46 16.93 10.55
CA HIS A 70 -1.19 17.27 11.19
C HIS A 70 -0.17 16.13 11.14
N TYR A 71 -0.38 15.19 10.22
CA TYR A 71 0.52 14.06 10.09
C TYR A 71 1.82 14.49 9.41
N GLU A 72 2.94 14.20 10.08
CA GLU A 72 4.28 14.33 9.53
C GLU A 72 4.91 12.94 9.43
N PRO A 73 5.36 12.49 8.24
CA PRO A 73 5.94 11.18 8.09
C PRO A 73 7.28 11.08 8.83
N SER A 74 7.45 10.00 9.59
CA SER A 74 8.73 9.69 10.20
C SER A 74 9.73 9.18 9.14
N PRO A 75 11.05 9.17 9.44
CA PRO A 75 12.04 8.57 8.54
C PRO A 75 11.73 7.11 8.20
N SER A 76 11.13 6.34 9.11
CA SER A 76 10.73 4.96 8.86
C SER A 76 9.52 4.85 7.92
N ASP A 77 8.68 5.87 7.86
CA ASP A 77 7.55 5.91 6.94
C ASP A 77 8.02 6.24 5.52
N ILE A 78 8.98 7.15 5.39
CA ILE A 78 9.62 7.46 4.11
C ILE A 78 10.29 6.21 3.53
N VAL A 79 11.06 5.47 4.35
CA VAL A 79 11.67 4.20 3.93
C VAL A 79 10.60 3.18 3.51
N ALA A 80 9.50 3.08 4.26
CA ALA A 80 8.42 2.15 3.91
C ALA A 80 7.76 2.52 2.57
N ILE A 81 7.59 3.81 2.27
CA ILE A 81 7.07 4.26 0.97
C ILE A 81 8.08 3.94 -0.14
N GLU A 82 9.37 4.17 0.09
CA GLU A 82 10.41 3.92 -0.91
C GLU A 82 10.56 2.45 -1.27
N GLU A 83 10.34 1.55 -0.33
CA GLU A 83 10.49 0.11 -0.49
C GLU A 83 9.21 -0.61 -0.94
N CYS A 84 8.05 0.08 -0.98
CA CYS A 84 6.79 -0.55 -1.36
C CYS A 84 6.62 -0.70 -2.89
N ASP A 85 5.74 -1.60 -3.29
CA ASP A 85 5.32 -1.76 -4.69
C ASP A 85 4.19 -0.80 -5.06
N ILE A 86 3.29 -0.53 -4.09
CA ILE A 86 2.13 0.35 -4.27
C ILE A 86 2.01 1.26 -3.05
N PHE A 87 1.96 2.57 -3.30
CA PHE A 87 1.62 3.58 -2.30
C PHE A 87 0.26 4.19 -2.60
N ILE A 88 -0.65 4.15 -1.62
CA ILE A 88 -2.03 4.64 -1.74
C ILE A 88 -2.23 5.77 -0.74
N TYR A 89 -2.61 6.95 -1.22
CA TYR A 89 -2.90 8.10 -0.39
C TYR A 89 -4.18 8.80 -0.84
N ASN A 90 -4.77 9.59 0.04
CA ASN A 90 -6.03 10.26 -0.27
C ASN A 90 -5.86 11.35 -1.33
N GLY A 91 -4.96 12.26 -1.11
CA GLY A 91 -4.86 13.57 -1.73
C GLY A 91 -5.69 14.61 -0.97
N GLY A 92 -5.53 15.89 -1.31
CA GLY A 92 -6.10 17.00 -0.56
C GLY A 92 -5.13 17.53 0.50
N GLU A 93 -5.63 18.38 1.41
CA GLU A 93 -4.81 19.08 2.39
C GLU A 93 -4.10 18.14 3.37
N SER A 94 -4.77 17.06 3.79
CA SER A 94 -4.21 16.08 4.73
C SER A 94 -2.96 15.37 4.19
N ASP A 95 -2.76 15.35 2.89
CA ASP A 95 -1.66 14.63 2.23
C ASP A 95 -0.70 15.57 1.47
N GLU A 96 -0.65 16.87 1.76
CA GLU A 96 0.30 17.83 1.13
C GLU A 96 1.77 17.43 1.30
N TRP A 97 2.10 16.73 2.38
CA TRP A 97 3.43 16.21 2.63
C TRP A 97 3.89 15.16 1.60
N VAL A 98 2.93 14.49 0.92
CA VAL A 98 3.21 13.36 0.02
C VAL A 98 4.04 13.78 -1.17
N GLU A 99 3.74 14.92 -1.80
CA GLU A 99 4.48 15.38 -2.99
C GLU A 99 5.96 15.60 -2.67
N ASN A 100 6.26 16.22 -1.51
CA ASN A 100 7.64 16.42 -1.08
C ASN A 100 8.37 15.11 -0.82
N VAL A 101 7.70 14.11 -0.25
CA VAL A 101 8.27 12.78 -0.04
C VAL A 101 8.54 12.10 -1.37
N LEU A 102 7.55 12.03 -2.26
CA LEU A 102 7.69 11.39 -3.58
C LEU A 102 8.81 12.00 -4.43
N ASP A 103 9.00 13.32 -4.35
CA ASP A 103 10.09 14.01 -5.05
C ASP A 103 11.47 13.63 -4.50
N SER A 104 11.57 13.36 -3.20
CA SER A 104 12.81 13.03 -2.50
C SER A 104 13.25 11.57 -2.67
N LEU A 105 12.34 10.65 -3.06
CA LEU A 105 12.63 9.23 -3.18
C LEU A 105 13.66 8.95 -4.30
N GLU A 106 14.59 8.03 -4.04
CA GLU A 106 15.52 7.51 -5.06
C GLU A 106 14.82 6.49 -5.96
N ASN A 107 13.99 5.62 -5.39
CA ASN A 107 13.20 4.64 -6.14
C ASN A 107 11.96 5.29 -6.77
N LYS A 108 11.96 5.39 -8.09
CA LYS A 108 10.82 5.92 -8.87
C LYS A 108 9.93 4.82 -9.49
N ASN A 109 10.14 3.54 -9.11
CA ASN A 109 9.40 2.42 -9.69
C ASN A 109 8.16 2.02 -8.89
N ILE A 110 7.84 2.74 -7.80
CA ILE A 110 6.63 2.53 -7.03
C ILE A 110 5.39 2.95 -7.82
N THR A 111 4.30 2.22 -7.66
CA THR A 111 3.00 2.63 -8.20
C THR A 111 2.27 3.49 -7.19
N VAL A 112 2.00 4.74 -7.55
CA VAL A 112 1.36 5.71 -6.65
C VAL A 112 -0.10 5.88 -7.06
N LEU A 113 -1.02 5.76 -6.08
CA LEU A 113 -2.45 5.99 -6.23
C LEU A 113 -2.88 7.18 -5.37
N LYS A 114 -3.18 8.31 -6.00
CA LYS A 114 -3.87 9.45 -5.40
C LYS A 114 -5.38 9.23 -5.57
N MET A 115 -6.07 8.92 -4.49
CA MET A 115 -7.44 8.41 -4.57
C MET A 115 -8.46 9.45 -5.00
N THR A 116 -8.22 10.73 -4.70
CA THR A 116 -9.06 11.84 -5.20
C THR A 116 -9.11 11.92 -6.73
N ASP A 117 -8.13 11.36 -7.45
CA ASP A 117 -8.12 11.38 -8.92
C ASP A 117 -9.14 10.41 -9.55
N TYR A 118 -9.73 9.50 -8.78
CA TYR A 118 -10.59 8.43 -9.27
C TYR A 118 -12.07 8.62 -8.95
N VAL A 119 -12.44 9.73 -8.33
CA VAL A 119 -13.83 10.08 -7.99
C VAL A 119 -14.13 11.54 -8.32
N SER A 120 -15.41 11.86 -8.45
CA SER A 120 -15.83 13.26 -8.60
C SER A 120 -15.88 13.91 -7.21
N LEU A 121 -15.08 14.94 -7.01
CA LEU A 121 -15.08 15.71 -5.77
C LEU A 121 -16.34 16.58 -5.66
N LEU A 122 -16.86 16.67 -4.46
CA LEU A 122 -17.89 17.65 -4.11
C LEU A 122 -17.19 18.91 -3.58
N ASN A 123 -17.68 20.09 -3.99
CA ASN A 123 -17.21 21.33 -3.41
C ASN A 123 -17.94 21.55 -2.08
N GLU A 124 -17.21 21.75 -1.02
CA GLU A 124 -17.77 22.22 0.25
C GLU A 124 -18.27 23.66 0.05
N LYS A 125 -19.59 23.82 0.12
CA LYS A 125 -20.17 25.16 0.26
C LYS A 125 -20.10 25.58 1.72
N ASN A 126 -18.97 26.09 2.14
CA ASN A 126 -18.84 26.68 3.45
C ASN A 126 -19.32 28.14 3.40
N PRO A 127 -20.50 28.48 3.97
CA PRO A 127 -21.04 29.85 3.92
C PRO A 127 -20.18 30.85 4.70
N ASP A 128 -19.26 30.40 5.53
CA ASP A 128 -18.42 31.25 6.38
C ASP A 128 -17.00 31.49 5.82
N HIS A 129 -16.60 30.76 4.77
CA HIS A 129 -15.31 30.97 4.11
C HIS A 129 -15.46 31.76 2.83
N THR A 130 -14.82 32.93 2.79
CA THR A 130 -14.78 33.85 1.65
C THR A 130 -13.68 33.52 0.63
N ASP A 131 -12.88 32.50 0.89
CA ASP A 131 -11.75 32.06 0.04
C ASP A 131 -12.04 30.67 -0.51
N GLY A 132 -12.51 30.62 -1.76
CA GLY A 132 -12.53 29.46 -2.66
C GLY A 132 -13.32 28.22 -2.17
N ASP A 133 -14.10 27.63 -3.08
CA ASP A 133 -14.73 26.32 -2.86
C ASP A 133 -13.61 25.26 -2.68
N GLU A 134 -13.28 24.88 -1.46
CA GLU A 134 -12.40 23.75 -1.18
C GLU A 134 -13.12 22.45 -1.54
N ALA A 135 -12.40 21.54 -2.18
CA ALA A 135 -12.96 20.24 -2.52
C ALA A 135 -12.97 19.34 -1.28
N ASP A 136 -14.13 18.73 -0.98
CA ASP A 136 -14.25 17.79 0.13
C ASP A 136 -13.33 16.57 -0.12
N GLU A 137 -12.30 16.43 0.71
CA GLU A 137 -11.35 15.34 0.65
C GLU A 137 -11.83 14.04 1.32
N HIS A 138 -12.95 14.07 2.05
CA HIS A 138 -13.51 12.92 2.77
C HIS A 138 -14.25 11.93 1.84
N ILE A 139 -13.67 11.68 0.68
CA ILE A 139 -14.27 10.94 -0.44
C ILE A 139 -14.71 9.51 -0.10
N TRP A 140 -14.04 8.85 0.85
CA TRP A 140 -14.34 7.48 1.28
C TRP A 140 -15.62 7.35 2.12
N THR A 141 -16.17 8.47 2.60
CA THR A 141 -17.43 8.48 3.38
C THR A 141 -18.64 8.21 2.50
N SER A 142 -18.56 8.44 1.20
CA SER A 142 -19.56 8.03 0.23
C SER A 142 -19.37 6.56 -0.15
N VAL A 143 -20.39 5.74 0.10
CA VAL A 143 -20.34 4.31 -0.27
C VAL A 143 -20.09 4.12 -1.76
N ARG A 144 -20.69 4.95 -2.62
CA ARG A 144 -20.49 4.91 -4.07
C ARG A 144 -19.07 5.26 -4.51
N ASN A 145 -18.45 6.22 -3.82
CA ASN A 145 -17.04 6.49 -4.03
C ASN A 145 -16.20 5.32 -3.54
N ALA A 146 -16.46 4.80 -2.34
CA ALA A 146 -15.76 3.65 -1.80
C ALA A 146 -15.77 2.46 -2.78
N GLU A 147 -16.90 2.15 -3.43
CA GLU A 147 -16.96 1.12 -4.46
C GLU A 147 -16.02 1.38 -5.65
N GLN A 148 -15.93 2.64 -6.11
CA GLN A 148 -15.02 3.02 -7.21
C GLN A 148 -13.56 2.88 -6.80
N LEU A 149 -13.23 3.33 -5.58
CA LEU A 149 -11.90 3.26 -5.02
C LEU A 149 -11.44 1.81 -4.80
N VAL A 150 -12.33 0.96 -4.27
CA VAL A 150 -12.08 -0.49 -4.11
C VAL A 150 -11.80 -1.16 -5.45
N LYS A 151 -12.60 -0.88 -6.48
CA LYS A 151 -12.36 -1.40 -7.84
C LYS A 151 -11.01 -0.95 -8.38
N LYS A 152 -10.66 0.33 -8.22
CA LYS A 152 -9.38 0.87 -8.68
C LYS A 152 -8.19 0.21 -7.98
N ILE A 153 -8.25 0.03 -6.66
CA ILE A 153 -7.20 -0.67 -5.90
C ILE A 153 -7.08 -2.12 -6.39
N SER A 154 -8.21 -2.81 -6.56
CA SER A 154 -8.25 -4.20 -7.06
C SER A 154 -7.60 -4.34 -8.44
N ASP A 155 -7.89 -3.43 -9.38
CA ASP A 155 -7.32 -3.45 -10.71
C ASP A 155 -5.78 -3.36 -10.67
N VAL A 156 -5.25 -2.41 -9.88
CA VAL A 156 -3.81 -2.19 -9.76
C VAL A 156 -3.10 -3.34 -9.05
N VAL A 157 -3.68 -3.85 -7.97
CA VAL A 157 -3.13 -5.00 -7.23
C VAL A 157 -3.11 -6.25 -8.12
N THR A 158 -4.18 -6.47 -8.88
CA THR A 158 -4.29 -7.61 -9.81
C THR A 158 -3.27 -7.51 -10.94
N GLU A 159 -3.03 -6.33 -11.48
CA GLU A 159 -2.00 -6.08 -12.50
C GLU A 159 -0.59 -6.38 -11.97
N LYS A 160 -0.28 -5.93 -10.76
CA LYS A 160 1.02 -6.11 -10.12
C LYS A 160 1.28 -7.55 -9.68
N ASP A 161 0.25 -8.24 -9.23
CA ASP A 161 0.34 -9.61 -8.72
C ASP A 161 -0.68 -10.55 -9.38
N ASN A 162 -0.52 -10.73 -10.68
CA ASN A 162 -1.43 -11.52 -11.51
C ASN A 162 -1.56 -12.99 -11.07
N LYS A 163 -0.57 -13.54 -10.34
CA LYS A 163 -0.63 -14.92 -9.84
C LYS A 163 -1.78 -15.15 -8.84
N ASN A 164 -2.17 -14.10 -8.10
CA ASN A 164 -3.24 -14.13 -7.11
C ASN A 164 -4.55 -13.48 -7.60
N LYS A 165 -4.64 -13.10 -8.88
CA LYS A 165 -5.76 -12.40 -9.52
C LYS A 165 -7.13 -12.95 -9.13
N SER A 166 -7.33 -14.26 -9.26
CA SER A 166 -8.63 -14.89 -9.01
C SER A 166 -9.11 -14.71 -7.56
N GLU A 167 -8.18 -14.70 -6.60
CA GLU A 167 -8.49 -14.49 -5.20
C GLU A 167 -8.82 -13.01 -4.95
N TYR A 168 -8.03 -12.08 -5.51
CA TYR A 168 -8.30 -10.65 -5.41
C TYR A 168 -9.66 -10.26 -6.01
N GLU A 169 -9.98 -10.77 -7.20
CA GLU A 169 -11.29 -10.53 -7.84
C GLU A 169 -12.45 -11.10 -7.00
N ASN A 170 -12.30 -12.31 -6.42
CA ASN A 170 -13.31 -12.88 -5.55
C ASN A 170 -13.52 -12.03 -4.28
N ASN A 171 -12.44 -11.66 -3.61
CA ASN A 171 -12.50 -10.85 -2.41
C ASN A 171 -13.11 -9.47 -2.69
N THR A 172 -12.69 -8.84 -3.79
CA THR A 172 -13.24 -7.56 -4.26
C THR A 172 -14.74 -7.66 -4.47
N ASN A 173 -15.21 -8.71 -5.17
CA ASN A 173 -16.64 -8.89 -5.41
C ASN A 173 -17.43 -9.07 -4.12
N GLN A 174 -16.90 -9.81 -3.14
CA GLN A 174 -17.54 -9.97 -1.84
C GLN A 174 -17.61 -8.65 -1.08
N TYR A 175 -16.54 -7.87 -1.10
CA TYR A 175 -16.50 -6.57 -0.43
C TYR A 175 -17.46 -5.56 -1.07
N LEU A 176 -17.53 -5.53 -2.42
CA LEU A 176 -18.48 -4.70 -3.14
C LEU A 176 -19.94 -5.06 -2.84
N LEU A 177 -20.26 -6.34 -2.65
CA LEU A 177 -21.59 -6.75 -2.21
C LEU A 177 -21.95 -6.20 -0.82
N SER A 178 -20.97 -6.18 0.11
CA SER A 178 -21.19 -5.59 1.44
C SER A 178 -21.39 -4.09 1.38
N LEU A 179 -20.66 -3.38 0.48
CA LEU A 179 -20.86 -1.94 0.26
C LEU A 179 -22.23 -1.64 -0.36
N ASP A 180 -22.67 -2.44 -1.35
CA ASP A 180 -24.00 -2.30 -1.97
C ASP A 180 -25.13 -2.53 -0.94
N GLU A 181 -24.95 -3.47 -0.01
CA GLU A 181 -25.89 -3.68 1.11
C GLU A 181 -25.93 -2.45 2.03
N LEU A 182 -24.77 -1.89 2.37
CA LEU A 182 -24.67 -0.67 3.17
C LEU A 182 -25.33 0.53 2.49
N ASP A 183 -25.15 0.74 1.17
CA ASP A 183 -25.81 1.82 0.41
C ASP A 183 -27.34 1.69 0.46
N LYS A 184 -27.85 0.45 0.39
CA LYS A 184 -29.28 0.17 0.54
C LYS A 184 -29.79 0.51 1.95
N GLU A 185 -29.03 0.15 2.98
CA GLU A 185 -29.42 0.48 4.37
C GLU A 185 -29.46 1.99 4.58
N PHE A 186 -28.47 2.76 4.09
CA PHE A 186 -28.50 4.22 4.13
C PHE A 186 -29.70 4.79 3.36
N THR A 187 -29.96 4.26 2.17
CA THR A 187 -31.12 4.67 1.35
C THR A 187 -32.43 4.44 2.09
N ASP A 188 -32.58 3.29 2.75
CA ASP A 188 -33.77 2.95 3.52
C ASP A 188 -33.97 3.89 4.72
N VAL A 189 -32.88 4.24 5.42
CA VAL A 189 -32.93 5.22 6.52
C VAL A 189 -33.41 6.58 6.02
N VAL A 190 -32.88 7.05 4.89
CA VAL A 190 -33.27 8.37 4.29
C VAL A 190 -34.73 8.34 3.85
N ASN A 191 -35.18 7.26 3.19
CA ASN A 191 -36.54 7.13 2.69
C ASN A 191 -37.59 7.00 3.82
N ASN A 192 -37.20 6.41 4.96
CA ASN A 192 -38.07 6.19 6.11
C ASN A 192 -37.87 7.21 7.24
N LYS A 193 -37.16 8.30 6.97
CA LYS A 193 -36.92 9.37 7.97
C LYS A 193 -38.24 9.88 8.55
N LYS A 194 -38.28 10.04 9.88
CA LYS A 194 -39.44 10.54 10.62
C LYS A 194 -39.37 12.05 10.90
N ARG A 195 -38.24 12.68 10.58
CA ARG A 195 -37.98 14.11 10.77
C ARG A 195 -37.21 14.63 9.57
N ASP A 196 -37.51 15.84 9.18
CA ASP A 196 -36.75 16.63 8.23
C ASP A 196 -35.55 17.28 8.90
#